data_a2b46e24e7e093c753e9b2ca93f5bb33
#
_entry.id   a2b46e24e7e093c753e9b2ca93f5bb33
#
_cell.length_a   1.000
_cell.length_b   1.000
_cell.length_c   1.000
_cell.angle_alpha   90.00
_cell.angle_beta   90.00
_cell.angle_gamma   90.00
#
_symmetry.space_group_name_H-M   'P 1'
#
loop_
_entity.id
_entity.type
_entity.pdbx_description
1 polymer ?
#
loop_
_entity_poly.entity_id
_entity_poly.type
_entity_poly.pdbx_seq_one_letter_code
_entity_poly.pdbx_strand_id
1 'polypeptide(L)'
;MHRTLADDLSRLPELLQSARDLAARELAGLSERPVVHLGTAPDREALPSGGAGAEGALARFAERWAPGFSGSAGPRYLGFVTGGATPASLAGDWLTGVYDQNGSGAAGSWATALERETVSWLRELFGLGEAHSGAFVTGATASNTVGLAVAREWLGERLGVSVSRDGTAALGPVHVLSGSPHSSIGKALSVLGIGRDRLRSVPVLSGNREAVDVAALDSALSALDGPAIVVANAGTVNTVDFDDLRAVAALRERHDFWLHVDAAFGGFAALSPSYAALVDGLDAADSVCVDLHKWLNVPYDAAVQFTRRRDLQVAVFHNASPYLGLPAGEPDFVHLTPENSRRLRALPAWFSLMAYGRDGHREIVERNVALARELGERVTATDGLRLLAPVRLNVVCFTLADDPTQERVDALARAVAATGEAFVTPTVYDGTPGLRAAFSNWRTSAADVDRISEAVARAL
;
A
#
# COMPACT_ATOMS: atom_id res chain seq x y z
N MET A 1 22.15 -33.26 14.75
CA MET A 1 21.71 -31.83 14.93
C MET A 1 22.85 -31.05 15.55
N HIS A 2 23.11 -29.84 15.07
CA HIS A 2 24.11 -28.96 15.69
C HIS A 2 23.74 -28.66 17.16
N ARG A 3 24.74 -28.59 18.06
CA ARG A 3 24.49 -28.44 19.50
C ARG A 3 23.63 -27.24 19.85
N THR A 4 23.95 -26.06 19.32
CA THR A 4 23.17 -24.83 19.56
C THR A 4 21.72 -24.98 19.13
N LEU A 5 21.44 -25.63 17.97
CA LEU A 5 20.05 -25.90 17.51
C LEU A 5 19.30 -26.85 18.44
N ALA A 6 20.00 -27.85 19.01
CA ALA A 6 19.39 -28.77 19.97
C ALA A 6 19.06 -28.06 21.30
N ASP A 7 19.97 -27.22 21.76
CA ASP A 7 19.80 -26.42 23.00
C ASP A 7 18.63 -25.42 22.82
N ASP A 8 18.58 -24.68 21.69
CA ASP A 8 17.48 -23.75 21.37
C ASP A 8 16.13 -24.48 21.29
N LEU A 9 16.07 -25.65 20.62
CA LEU A 9 14.85 -26.44 20.52
C LEU A 9 14.34 -26.91 21.90
N SER A 10 15.23 -27.30 22.79
CA SER A 10 14.86 -27.74 24.15
C SER A 10 14.33 -26.59 25.03
N ARG A 11 14.65 -25.35 24.67
CA ARG A 11 14.27 -24.11 25.38
C ARG A 11 13.32 -23.22 24.56
N LEU A 12 12.66 -23.77 23.54
CA LEU A 12 11.80 -23.00 22.68
C LEU A 12 10.69 -22.21 23.39
N PRO A 13 9.99 -22.77 24.42
CA PRO A 13 8.99 -22.00 25.18
C PRO A 13 9.57 -20.74 25.84
N GLU A 14 10.75 -20.84 26.47
CA GLU A 14 11.44 -19.72 27.14
C GLU A 14 11.92 -18.68 26.13
N LEU A 15 12.40 -19.09 24.96
CA LEU A 15 12.80 -18.20 23.89
C LEU A 15 11.62 -17.39 23.35
N LEU A 16 10.47 -18.05 23.12
CA LEU A 16 9.25 -17.36 22.70
C LEU A 16 8.74 -16.40 23.77
N GLN A 17 8.85 -16.77 25.05
CA GLN A 17 8.55 -15.88 26.17
C GLN A 17 9.44 -14.63 26.16
N SER A 18 10.74 -14.78 25.98
CA SER A 18 11.72 -13.68 25.95
C SER A 18 11.44 -12.73 24.77
N ALA A 19 11.12 -13.29 23.57
CA ALA A 19 10.74 -12.50 22.39
C ALA A 19 9.44 -11.73 22.63
N ARG A 20 8.42 -12.36 23.23
CA ARG A 20 7.16 -11.73 23.62
C ARG A 20 7.41 -10.56 24.57
N ASP A 21 8.24 -10.76 25.58
CA ASP A 21 8.48 -9.75 26.61
C ASP A 21 9.25 -8.54 26.05
N LEU A 22 10.18 -8.76 25.12
CA LEU A 22 10.80 -7.67 24.37
C LEU A 22 9.76 -6.91 23.55
N ALA A 23 8.98 -7.60 22.73
CA ALA A 23 7.96 -6.98 21.88
C ALA A 23 6.91 -6.21 22.70
N ALA A 24 6.46 -6.75 23.83
CA ALA A 24 5.50 -6.10 24.70
C ALA A 24 6.04 -4.77 25.26
N ARG A 25 7.33 -4.73 25.67
CA ARG A 25 7.97 -3.49 26.12
C ARG A 25 8.07 -2.44 25.01
N GLU A 26 8.49 -2.87 23.80
CA GLU A 26 8.58 -1.97 22.64
C GLU A 26 7.23 -1.36 22.26
N LEU A 27 6.17 -2.17 22.25
CA LEU A 27 4.81 -1.72 21.94
C LEU A 27 4.21 -0.82 23.03
N ALA A 28 4.52 -1.07 24.30
CA ALA A 28 4.08 -0.23 25.41
C ALA A 28 4.74 1.16 25.38
N GLY A 29 6.02 1.23 24.97
CA GLY A 29 6.77 2.49 24.86
C GLY A 29 6.53 3.26 23.55
N LEU A 30 5.76 2.72 22.60
CA LEU A 30 5.71 3.22 21.23
C LEU A 30 5.16 4.66 21.11
N SER A 31 4.24 5.07 21.97
CA SER A 31 3.68 6.43 22.00
C SER A 31 4.67 7.49 22.52
N GLU A 32 5.68 7.08 23.29
CA GLU A 32 6.68 7.99 23.84
C GLU A 32 8.03 7.91 23.09
N ARG A 33 8.18 6.88 22.27
CA ARG A 33 9.40 6.70 21.48
C ARG A 33 9.54 7.82 20.44
N PRO A 34 10.74 8.40 20.25
CA PRO A 34 10.99 9.30 19.13
C PRO A 34 10.60 8.65 17.78
N VAL A 35 9.90 9.42 16.94
CA VAL A 35 9.38 8.87 15.67
C VAL A 35 10.48 8.52 14.66
N VAL A 36 11.66 9.16 14.77
CA VAL A 36 12.85 8.85 13.97
C VAL A 36 14.08 8.72 14.86
N HIS A 37 15.03 7.92 14.41
CA HIS A 37 16.36 7.84 15.00
C HIS A 37 17.33 8.63 14.12
N LEU A 38 18.05 9.59 14.74
CA LEU A 38 18.99 10.47 14.03
C LEU A 38 20.45 10.04 14.17
N GLY A 39 20.73 8.94 14.87
CA GLY A 39 22.09 8.41 15.04
C GLY A 39 22.59 7.67 13.81
N THR A 40 23.90 7.42 13.77
CA THR A 40 24.53 6.57 12.75
C THR A 40 24.29 5.09 13.03
N ALA A 41 24.05 4.31 11.97
CA ALA A 41 24.01 2.85 12.10
C ALA A 41 25.35 2.30 12.60
N PRO A 42 25.35 1.23 13.41
CA PRO A 42 26.59 0.60 13.85
C PRO A 42 27.35 -0.01 12.66
N ASP A 43 28.68 -0.06 12.80
CA ASP A 43 29.55 -0.63 11.77
C ASP A 43 29.18 -2.10 11.45
N ARG A 44 29.45 -2.51 10.22
CA ARG A 44 29.20 -3.89 9.79
C ARG A 44 30.14 -4.85 10.53
N GLU A 45 29.57 -5.89 11.09
CA GLU A 45 30.31 -7.02 11.65
C GLU A 45 30.48 -8.16 10.63
N ALA A 46 31.53 -8.95 10.79
CA ALA A 46 31.71 -10.18 10.04
C ALA A 46 30.70 -11.24 10.52
N LEU A 47 30.34 -12.18 9.63
CA LEU A 47 29.55 -13.33 10.02
C LEU A 47 30.31 -14.13 11.09
N PRO A 48 29.74 -14.37 12.28
CA PRO A 48 30.41 -15.13 13.32
C PRO A 48 30.61 -16.59 12.90
N SER A 49 31.77 -17.13 13.18
CA SER A 49 32.10 -18.54 12.92
C SER A 49 31.37 -19.50 13.89
N GLY A 50 31.04 -19.03 15.08
CA GLY A 50 30.23 -19.73 16.07
C GLY A 50 28.95 -18.96 16.39
N GLY A 51 27.79 -19.64 16.40
CA GLY A 51 26.50 -19.01 16.71
C GLY A 51 26.34 -18.72 18.20
N ALA A 52 25.66 -17.62 18.52
CA ALA A 52 25.34 -17.23 19.91
C ALA A 52 24.05 -17.90 20.46
N GLY A 53 23.37 -18.72 19.66
CA GLY A 53 22.03 -19.22 19.96
C GLY A 53 20.94 -18.16 19.81
N ALA A 54 19.69 -18.55 19.88
CA ALA A 54 18.56 -17.65 19.66
C ALA A 54 18.46 -16.58 20.76
N GLU A 55 18.75 -16.91 22.00
CA GLU A 55 18.76 -15.95 23.11
C GLU A 55 19.86 -14.89 22.94
N GLY A 56 21.07 -15.29 22.54
CA GLY A 56 22.17 -14.39 22.25
C GLY A 56 21.88 -13.50 21.03
N ALA A 57 21.22 -14.03 20.00
CA ALA A 57 20.77 -13.24 18.85
C ALA A 57 19.72 -12.20 19.24
N LEU A 58 18.74 -12.56 20.10
CA LEU A 58 17.73 -11.64 20.61
C LEU A 58 18.36 -10.50 21.44
N ALA A 59 19.29 -10.84 22.35
CA ALA A 59 20.02 -9.85 23.15
C ALA A 59 20.84 -8.90 22.25
N ARG A 60 21.55 -9.45 21.26
CA ARG A 60 22.35 -8.66 20.32
C ARG A 60 21.51 -7.74 19.45
N PHE A 61 20.34 -8.21 18.99
CA PHE A 61 19.37 -7.38 18.28
C PHE A 61 18.87 -6.23 19.17
N ALA A 62 18.44 -6.53 20.40
CA ALA A 62 17.91 -5.53 21.34
C ALA A 62 18.94 -4.45 21.69
N GLU A 63 20.22 -4.82 21.83
CA GLU A 63 21.31 -3.89 22.12
C GLU A 63 21.72 -3.06 20.89
N ARG A 64 21.89 -3.71 19.74
CA ARG A 64 22.59 -3.13 18.60
C ARG A 64 21.67 -2.47 17.58
N TRP A 65 20.49 -3.06 17.30
CA TRP A 65 19.64 -2.65 16.20
C TRP A 65 18.33 -1.99 16.64
N ALA A 66 17.68 -2.54 17.66
CA ALA A 66 16.39 -2.03 18.09
C ALA A 66 16.39 -0.53 18.47
N PRO A 67 17.45 0.03 19.09
CA PRO A 67 17.48 1.46 19.39
C PRO A 67 17.48 2.36 18.17
N GLY A 68 17.95 1.86 17.00
CA GLY A 68 18.01 2.60 15.75
C GLY A 68 16.74 2.52 14.90
N PHE A 69 15.75 1.69 15.29
CA PHE A 69 14.52 1.56 14.55
C PHE A 69 13.60 2.77 14.79
N SER A 70 13.01 3.30 13.72
CA SER A 70 12.03 4.38 13.82
C SER A 70 10.76 3.95 14.54
N GLY A 71 10.05 4.91 15.12
CA GLY A 71 8.71 4.72 15.68
C GLY A 71 7.61 4.62 14.60
N SER A 72 7.89 4.03 13.43
CA SER A 72 6.97 4.03 12.27
C SER A 72 5.63 3.32 12.50
N ALA A 73 5.55 2.41 13.46
CA ALA A 73 4.30 1.80 13.89
C ALA A 73 3.49 2.69 14.87
N GLY A 74 4.07 3.81 15.32
CA GLY A 74 3.48 4.72 16.31
C GLY A 74 2.54 5.77 15.71
N PRO A 75 1.80 6.48 16.58
CA PRO A 75 0.70 7.36 16.18
C PRO A 75 1.14 8.65 15.49
N ARG A 76 2.39 9.10 15.65
CA ARG A 76 2.89 10.38 15.14
C ARG A 76 3.84 10.25 13.96
N TYR A 77 4.00 9.04 13.41
CA TYR A 77 4.72 8.82 12.17
C TYR A 77 3.75 9.01 10.99
N LEU A 78 3.73 10.22 10.45
CA LEU A 78 2.82 10.64 9.36
C LEU A 78 3.49 10.59 7.98
N GLY A 79 4.68 10.02 7.91
CA GLY A 79 5.40 9.84 6.65
C GLY A 79 4.83 8.71 5.80
N PHE A 80 4.94 8.87 4.47
CA PHE A 80 4.39 7.93 3.50
C PHE A 80 2.87 7.73 3.68
N VAL A 81 2.41 6.51 3.87
CA VAL A 81 1.09 6.13 4.43
C VAL A 81 1.34 4.86 5.22
N THR A 82 1.51 4.98 6.54
CA THR A 82 1.94 3.88 7.41
C THR A 82 0.90 3.66 8.50
N GLY A 83 0.22 2.51 8.45
CA GLY A 83 -0.91 2.22 9.35
C GLY A 83 -0.54 1.67 10.72
N GLY A 84 0.69 1.20 10.90
CA GLY A 84 1.02 0.35 12.05
C GLY A 84 0.27 -0.98 12.01
N ALA A 85 0.30 -1.74 13.09
CA ALA A 85 -0.40 -3.02 13.21
C ALA A 85 -1.38 -3.00 14.37
N THR A 86 -2.62 -3.45 14.13
CA THR A 86 -3.60 -3.66 15.21
C THR A 86 -3.19 -4.85 16.09
N PRO A 87 -3.64 -4.94 17.35
CA PRO A 87 -3.32 -6.08 18.20
C PRO A 87 -3.69 -7.43 17.59
N ALA A 88 -4.85 -7.52 16.93
CA ALA A 88 -5.29 -8.76 16.29
C ALA A 88 -4.43 -9.11 15.07
N SER A 89 -4.11 -8.14 14.21
CA SER A 89 -3.25 -8.38 13.04
C SER A 89 -1.83 -8.79 13.44
N LEU A 90 -1.29 -8.23 14.52
CA LEU A 90 0.01 -8.62 15.05
C LEU A 90 0.02 -10.07 15.56
N ALA A 91 -1.04 -10.48 16.28
CA ALA A 91 -1.20 -11.87 16.70
C ALA A 91 -1.29 -12.83 15.51
N GLY A 92 -2.05 -12.47 14.47
CA GLY A 92 -2.12 -13.22 13.22
C GLY A 92 -0.77 -13.32 12.51
N ASP A 93 0.02 -12.25 12.52
CA ASP A 93 1.35 -12.22 11.91
C ASP A 93 2.35 -13.14 12.64
N TRP A 94 2.34 -13.16 13.96
CA TRP A 94 3.16 -14.08 14.75
C TRP A 94 2.79 -15.52 14.46
N LEU A 95 1.49 -15.83 14.39
CA LEU A 95 1.01 -17.17 14.05
C LEU A 95 1.33 -17.57 12.62
N THR A 96 1.43 -16.61 11.69
CA THR A 96 1.90 -16.90 10.32
C THR A 96 3.30 -17.52 10.33
N GLY A 97 4.20 -17.02 11.16
CA GLY A 97 5.53 -17.62 11.33
C GLY A 97 5.52 -18.97 12.04
N VAL A 98 4.57 -19.19 12.97
CA VAL A 98 4.46 -20.45 13.72
C VAL A 98 3.91 -21.59 12.85
N TYR A 99 2.83 -21.32 12.08
CA TYR A 99 2.24 -22.33 11.20
C TYR A 99 3.03 -22.55 9.91
N ASP A 100 3.83 -21.56 9.48
CA ASP A 100 4.74 -21.59 8.33
C ASP A 100 4.11 -22.18 7.06
N GLN A 101 2.87 -21.77 6.77
CA GLN A 101 2.13 -22.31 5.63
C GLN A 101 2.54 -21.60 4.33
N ASN A 102 2.80 -22.40 3.29
CA ASN A 102 2.92 -21.85 1.94
C ASN A 102 1.54 -21.43 1.42
N GLY A 103 1.30 -20.14 1.24
CA GLY A 103 0.05 -19.59 0.75
C GLY A 103 -0.21 -19.78 -0.75
N SER A 104 0.60 -20.56 -1.47
CA SER A 104 0.51 -20.66 -2.94
C SER A 104 -0.34 -21.82 -3.44
N GLY A 105 -0.52 -22.88 -2.66
CA GLY A 105 -1.24 -24.07 -3.10
C GLY A 105 -1.99 -24.77 -1.97
N ALA A 106 -3.02 -25.54 -2.35
CA ALA A 106 -3.93 -26.19 -1.42
C ALA A 106 -3.43 -27.53 -0.87
N ALA A 107 -2.26 -28.03 -1.31
CA ALA A 107 -1.80 -29.39 -1.02
C ALA A 107 -1.79 -29.70 0.49
N GLY A 108 -2.86 -30.35 0.99
CA GLY A 108 -2.99 -30.81 2.37
C GLY A 108 -3.18 -29.70 3.42
N SER A 109 -3.50 -28.47 3.02
CA SER A 109 -3.68 -27.31 3.93
C SER A 109 -4.94 -26.52 3.59
N TRP A 110 -5.54 -25.91 4.61
CA TRP A 110 -6.66 -24.98 4.47
C TRP A 110 -6.20 -23.51 4.30
N ALA A 111 -4.91 -23.27 4.18
CA ALA A 111 -4.36 -21.91 4.06
C ALA A 111 -4.92 -21.15 2.86
N THR A 112 -5.09 -21.81 1.70
CA THR A 112 -5.69 -21.21 0.52
C THR A 112 -7.19 -20.94 0.68
N ALA A 113 -7.91 -21.79 1.42
CA ALA A 113 -9.32 -21.56 1.73
C ALA A 113 -9.50 -20.33 2.63
N LEU A 114 -8.65 -20.17 3.66
CA LEU A 114 -8.62 -18.98 4.51
C LEU A 114 -8.31 -17.72 3.69
N GLU A 115 -7.36 -17.79 2.77
CA GLU A 115 -7.04 -16.65 1.92
C GLU A 115 -8.22 -16.28 1.01
N ARG A 116 -8.91 -17.27 0.40
CA ARG A 116 -10.11 -17.01 -0.42
C ARG A 116 -11.24 -16.37 0.38
N GLU A 117 -11.47 -16.82 1.61
CA GLU A 117 -12.44 -16.21 2.52
C GLU A 117 -12.05 -14.74 2.81
N THR A 118 -10.79 -14.50 3.15
CA THR A 118 -10.30 -13.15 3.45
C THR A 118 -10.41 -12.23 2.23
N VAL A 119 -10.08 -12.72 1.04
CA VAL A 119 -10.25 -11.98 -0.23
C VAL A 119 -11.71 -11.67 -0.49
N SER A 120 -12.64 -12.60 -0.21
CA SER A 120 -14.08 -12.35 -0.35
C SER A 120 -14.55 -11.23 0.58
N TRP A 121 -14.13 -11.24 1.85
CA TRP A 121 -14.45 -10.17 2.79
C TRP A 121 -13.89 -8.81 2.37
N LEU A 122 -12.66 -8.78 1.87
CA LEU A 122 -12.05 -7.54 1.35
C LEU A 122 -12.79 -7.04 0.10
N ARG A 123 -13.18 -7.94 -0.82
CA ARG A 123 -14.00 -7.60 -1.97
C ARG A 123 -15.31 -6.93 -1.56
N GLU A 124 -16.02 -7.49 -0.59
CA GLU A 124 -17.25 -6.93 -0.04
C GLU A 124 -16.99 -5.59 0.68
N LEU A 125 -15.88 -5.50 1.41
CA LEU A 125 -15.48 -4.30 2.14
C LEU A 125 -15.31 -3.10 1.21
N PHE A 126 -14.70 -3.32 0.03
CA PHE A 126 -14.44 -2.29 -0.97
C PHE A 126 -15.58 -2.12 -2.00
N GLY A 127 -16.71 -2.80 -1.82
CA GLY A 127 -17.86 -2.70 -2.72
C GLY A 127 -17.62 -3.26 -4.12
N LEU A 128 -16.68 -4.18 -4.28
CA LEU A 128 -16.40 -4.84 -5.56
C LEU A 128 -17.39 -6.00 -5.78
N GLY A 129 -17.86 -6.15 -7.04
CA GLY A 129 -18.79 -7.21 -7.42
C GLY A 129 -18.15 -8.61 -7.47
N GLU A 130 -18.98 -9.65 -7.59
CA GLU A 130 -18.56 -11.06 -7.62
C GLU A 130 -17.65 -11.41 -8.81
N ALA A 131 -17.67 -10.59 -9.85
CA ALA A 131 -16.79 -10.74 -11.01
C ALA A 131 -15.31 -10.52 -10.66
N HIS A 132 -15.01 -9.85 -9.55
CA HIS A 132 -13.64 -9.61 -9.11
C HIS A 132 -13.11 -10.81 -8.30
N SER A 133 -12.05 -11.41 -8.79
CA SER A 133 -11.19 -12.32 -8.03
C SER A 133 -9.98 -11.55 -7.49
N GLY A 134 -9.37 -12.04 -6.42
CA GLY A 134 -8.22 -11.36 -5.82
C GLY A 134 -7.14 -12.32 -5.34
N ALA A 135 -5.95 -11.78 -5.13
CA ALA A 135 -4.81 -12.48 -4.53
C ALA A 135 -4.00 -11.51 -3.66
N PHE A 136 -3.46 -12.02 -2.55
CA PHE A 136 -2.53 -11.26 -1.73
C PHE A 136 -1.16 -11.13 -2.42
N VAL A 137 -0.59 -9.94 -2.32
CA VAL A 137 0.75 -9.59 -2.81
C VAL A 137 1.48 -8.75 -1.75
N THR A 138 2.77 -8.45 -1.98
CA THR A 138 3.62 -7.78 -0.99
C THR A 138 3.28 -6.30 -0.74
N GLY A 139 2.68 -5.61 -1.67
CA GLY A 139 2.36 -4.18 -1.52
C GLY A 139 1.76 -3.61 -2.79
N ALA A 140 1.33 -2.33 -2.75
CA ALA A 140 0.70 -1.65 -3.87
C ALA A 140 1.53 -1.73 -5.17
N THR A 141 2.85 -1.61 -5.10
CA THR A 141 3.71 -1.76 -6.29
C THR A 141 3.59 -3.15 -6.93
N ALA A 142 3.54 -4.21 -6.13
CA ALA A 142 3.33 -5.56 -6.64
C ALA A 142 1.91 -5.74 -7.16
N SER A 143 0.91 -5.19 -6.46
CA SER A 143 -0.50 -5.21 -6.89
C SER A 143 -0.68 -4.49 -8.24
N ASN A 144 -0.13 -3.29 -8.40
CA ASN A 144 -0.13 -2.56 -9.66
C ASN A 144 0.61 -3.35 -10.77
N THR A 145 1.74 -4.00 -10.42
CA THR A 145 2.48 -4.82 -11.39
C THR A 145 1.65 -6.01 -11.87
N VAL A 146 0.98 -6.72 -10.97
CA VAL A 146 0.09 -7.85 -11.33
C VAL A 146 -1.10 -7.36 -12.16
N GLY A 147 -1.80 -6.29 -11.72
CA GLY A 147 -2.93 -5.72 -12.46
C GLY A 147 -2.56 -5.26 -13.88
N LEU A 148 -1.40 -4.59 -14.01
CA LEU A 148 -0.89 -4.15 -15.32
C LEU A 148 -0.33 -5.29 -16.17
N ALA A 149 0.15 -6.38 -15.58
CA ALA A 149 0.53 -7.60 -16.32
C ALA A 149 -0.70 -8.25 -16.96
N VAL A 150 -1.83 -8.28 -16.24
CA VAL A 150 -3.12 -8.74 -16.79
C VAL A 150 -3.63 -7.80 -17.88
N ALA A 151 -3.51 -6.48 -17.68
CA ALA A 151 -3.85 -5.47 -18.70
C ALA A 151 -3.02 -5.65 -19.97
N ARG A 152 -1.73 -5.95 -19.84
CA ARG A 152 -0.83 -6.23 -20.95
C ARG A 152 -1.25 -7.48 -21.74
N GLU A 153 -1.66 -8.56 -21.05
CA GLU A 153 -2.18 -9.76 -21.71
C GLU A 153 -3.52 -9.49 -22.40
N TRP A 154 -4.38 -8.66 -21.78
CA TRP A 154 -5.63 -8.20 -22.41
C TRP A 154 -5.36 -7.41 -23.71
N LEU A 155 -4.34 -6.52 -23.73
CA LEU A 155 -3.93 -5.88 -24.99
C LEU A 155 -3.54 -6.92 -26.04
N GLY A 156 -2.81 -7.95 -25.65
CA GLY A 156 -2.46 -9.07 -26.53
C GLY A 156 -3.68 -9.76 -27.10
N GLU A 157 -4.67 -10.08 -26.24
CA GLU A 157 -5.95 -10.68 -26.67
C GLU A 157 -6.65 -9.80 -27.74
N ARG A 158 -6.67 -8.47 -27.54
CA ARG A 158 -7.25 -7.51 -28.51
C ARG A 158 -6.50 -7.45 -29.83
N LEU A 159 -5.20 -7.68 -29.81
CA LEU A 159 -4.32 -7.62 -30.97
C LEU A 159 -4.06 -9.02 -31.59
N GLY A 160 -4.64 -10.08 -31.03
CA GLY A 160 -4.50 -11.45 -31.54
C GLY A 160 -3.13 -12.10 -31.25
N VAL A 161 -2.43 -11.65 -30.19
CA VAL A 161 -1.14 -12.20 -29.74
C VAL A 161 -1.21 -12.61 -28.26
N SER A 162 -0.35 -13.54 -27.83
CA SER A 162 -0.22 -13.91 -26.41
C SER A 162 1.08 -13.36 -25.85
N VAL A 163 1.00 -12.30 -25.07
CA VAL A 163 2.19 -11.62 -24.56
C VAL A 163 3.00 -12.52 -23.64
N SER A 164 2.36 -13.38 -22.86
CA SER A 164 3.02 -14.36 -22.01
C SER A 164 3.84 -15.42 -22.77
N ARG A 165 3.57 -15.63 -24.07
CA ARG A 165 4.29 -16.55 -24.95
C ARG A 165 5.24 -15.82 -25.91
N ASP A 166 4.74 -14.76 -26.53
CA ASP A 166 5.38 -14.09 -27.66
C ASP A 166 6.25 -12.90 -27.21
N GLY A 167 6.11 -12.50 -25.93
CA GLY A 167 6.79 -11.34 -25.37
C GLY A 167 6.14 -10.01 -25.70
N THR A 168 6.52 -8.96 -25.00
CA THR A 168 5.92 -7.61 -25.11
C THR A 168 6.16 -6.96 -26.50
N ALA A 169 7.23 -7.36 -27.21
CA ALA A 169 7.54 -6.84 -28.54
C ALA A 169 6.42 -7.16 -29.55
N ALA A 170 5.64 -8.23 -29.34
CA ALA A 170 4.55 -8.61 -30.21
C ALA A 170 3.36 -7.62 -30.19
N LEU A 171 3.25 -6.78 -29.15
CA LEU A 171 2.19 -5.77 -29.02
C LEU A 171 2.38 -4.55 -29.94
N GLY A 172 3.62 -4.28 -30.39
CA GLY A 172 3.92 -3.00 -31.00
C GLY A 172 3.82 -1.83 -29.98
N PRO A 173 3.38 -0.64 -30.43
CA PRO A 173 3.22 0.51 -29.52
C PRO A 173 2.10 0.29 -28.50
N VAL A 174 2.41 0.42 -27.21
CA VAL A 174 1.44 0.35 -26.12
C VAL A 174 1.12 1.76 -25.63
N HIS A 175 -0.15 2.04 -25.39
CA HIS A 175 -0.64 3.32 -24.87
C HIS A 175 -1.15 3.14 -23.44
N VAL A 176 -0.57 3.91 -22.52
CA VAL A 176 -0.99 3.95 -21.11
C VAL A 176 -1.27 5.41 -20.75
N LEU A 177 -2.50 5.71 -20.30
CA LEU A 177 -2.98 7.06 -20.00
C LEU A 177 -3.29 7.19 -18.51
N SER A 178 -2.92 8.30 -17.88
CA SER A 178 -3.27 8.61 -16.48
C SER A 178 -3.20 10.12 -16.23
N GLY A 179 -3.97 10.62 -15.26
CA GLY A 179 -3.87 11.99 -14.80
C GLY A 179 -2.65 12.21 -13.90
N SER A 180 -2.74 11.75 -12.65
CA SER A 180 -1.69 11.91 -11.61
C SER A 180 -1.28 10.55 -11.03
N PRO A 181 -0.61 9.68 -11.81
CA PRO A 181 -0.28 8.33 -11.37
C PRO A 181 0.79 8.34 -10.29
N HIS A 182 0.69 7.42 -9.34
CA HIS A 182 1.77 7.15 -8.41
C HIS A 182 3.00 6.59 -9.14
N SER A 183 4.21 6.88 -8.66
CA SER A 183 5.48 6.47 -9.27
C SER A 183 5.62 4.94 -9.45
N SER A 184 4.89 4.14 -8.67
CA SER A 184 4.84 2.68 -8.82
C SER A 184 4.30 2.22 -10.18
N ILE A 185 3.45 3.02 -10.84
CA ILE A 185 2.93 2.70 -12.17
C ILE A 185 4.06 2.70 -13.20
N GLY A 186 4.86 3.77 -13.25
CA GLY A 186 6.03 3.81 -14.13
C GLY A 186 7.05 2.70 -13.84
N LYS A 187 7.24 2.34 -12.56
CA LYS A 187 8.07 1.20 -12.15
C LYS A 187 7.50 -0.13 -12.65
N ALA A 188 6.20 -0.35 -12.50
CA ALA A 188 5.52 -1.55 -12.99
C ALA A 188 5.64 -1.68 -14.52
N LEU A 189 5.41 -0.61 -15.28
CA LEU A 189 5.56 -0.59 -16.74
C LEU A 189 6.99 -0.92 -17.17
N SER A 190 8.01 -0.44 -16.42
CA SER A 190 9.40 -0.77 -16.66
C SER A 190 9.68 -2.26 -16.45
N VAL A 191 9.24 -2.83 -15.33
CA VAL A 191 9.39 -4.26 -15.01
C VAL A 191 8.68 -5.15 -16.03
N LEU A 192 7.51 -4.73 -16.51
CA LEU A 192 6.72 -5.47 -17.49
C LEU A 192 7.25 -5.38 -18.93
N GLY A 193 8.34 -4.64 -19.17
CA GLY A 193 8.90 -4.47 -20.51
C GLY A 193 8.08 -3.57 -21.44
N ILE A 194 7.06 -2.89 -20.92
CA ILE A 194 6.28 -1.88 -21.64
C ILE A 194 7.10 -0.60 -21.80
N GLY A 195 7.84 -0.22 -20.75
CA GLY A 195 8.62 1.01 -20.67
C GLY A 195 7.87 2.14 -19.98
N ARG A 196 8.53 2.83 -19.04
CA ARG A 196 7.92 3.92 -18.26
C ARG A 196 7.47 5.12 -19.09
N ASP A 197 8.15 5.38 -20.20
CA ASP A 197 7.84 6.51 -21.10
C ASP A 197 6.60 6.27 -21.98
N ARG A 198 5.99 5.08 -21.89
CA ARG A 198 4.68 4.80 -22.47
C ARG A 198 3.52 5.33 -21.63
N LEU A 199 3.79 5.71 -20.38
CA LEU A 199 2.84 6.40 -19.51
C LEU A 199 2.71 7.86 -19.97
N ARG A 200 1.58 8.20 -20.54
CA ARG A 200 1.26 9.55 -21.01
C ARG A 200 0.39 10.24 -19.97
N SER A 201 0.82 11.41 -19.51
CA SER A 201 0.01 12.25 -18.63
C SER A 201 -1.14 12.86 -19.42
N VAL A 202 -2.34 12.76 -18.87
CA VAL A 202 -3.54 13.45 -19.32
C VAL A 202 -3.76 14.66 -18.42
N PRO A 203 -4.22 15.81 -18.91
CA PRO A 203 -4.57 16.96 -18.08
C PRO A 203 -5.47 16.57 -16.91
N VAL A 204 -5.24 17.23 -15.78
CA VAL A 204 -6.07 17.11 -14.57
C VAL A 204 -7.00 18.32 -14.48
N LEU A 205 -8.04 18.22 -13.67
CA LEU A 205 -8.96 19.31 -13.40
C LEU A 205 -8.23 20.52 -12.80
N SER A 206 -8.70 21.71 -13.11
CA SER A 206 -8.16 22.98 -12.55
C SER A 206 -8.56 23.16 -11.07
N GLY A 207 -7.92 24.08 -10.38
CA GLY A 207 -8.32 24.52 -9.04
C GLY A 207 -7.87 23.59 -7.92
N ASN A 208 -6.58 23.33 -7.81
CA ASN A 208 -5.98 22.46 -6.78
C ASN A 208 -6.46 21.02 -6.84
N ARG A 209 -6.68 20.49 -8.04
CA ARG A 209 -7.12 19.11 -8.30
C ARG A 209 -5.97 18.27 -8.85
N GLU A 210 -5.97 16.98 -8.53
CA GLU A 210 -5.14 15.95 -9.15
C GLU A 210 -5.98 14.92 -9.92
N ALA A 211 -7.31 15.04 -9.87
CA ALA A 211 -8.22 14.19 -10.61
C ALA A 211 -8.12 14.44 -12.12
N VAL A 212 -8.16 13.37 -12.91
CA VAL A 212 -8.11 13.44 -14.37
C VAL A 212 -9.28 14.26 -14.93
N ASP A 213 -9.00 15.11 -15.91
CA ASP A 213 -10.04 15.73 -16.72
C ASP A 213 -10.59 14.68 -17.70
N VAL A 214 -11.83 14.25 -17.46
CA VAL A 214 -12.49 13.20 -18.27
C VAL A 214 -12.66 13.61 -19.73
N ALA A 215 -12.89 14.89 -20.03
CA ALA A 215 -13.00 15.37 -21.41
C ALA A 215 -11.64 15.34 -22.12
N ALA A 216 -10.55 15.67 -21.40
CA ALA A 216 -9.21 15.54 -21.92
C ALA A 216 -8.82 14.06 -22.12
N LEU A 217 -9.25 13.16 -21.23
CA LEU A 217 -9.04 11.72 -21.38
C LEU A 217 -9.80 11.17 -22.60
N ASP A 218 -11.05 11.56 -22.80
CA ASP A 218 -11.86 11.20 -23.99
C ASP A 218 -11.16 11.64 -25.29
N SER A 219 -10.67 12.88 -25.31
CA SER A 219 -9.93 13.41 -26.45
C SER A 219 -8.62 12.63 -26.71
N ALA A 220 -7.88 12.29 -25.61
CA ALA A 220 -6.63 11.53 -25.71
C ALA A 220 -6.88 10.11 -26.23
N LEU A 221 -7.95 9.44 -25.78
CA LEU A 221 -8.36 8.12 -26.26
C LEU A 221 -8.80 8.15 -27.72
N SER A 222 -9.53 9.19 -28.13
CA SER A 222 -9.99 9.39 -29.53
C SER A 222 -8.83 9.55 -30.52
N ALA A 223 -7.66 9.98 -30.04
CA ALA A 223 -6.46 10.19 -30.87
C ALA A 223 -5.59 8.91 -31.00
N LEU A 224 -6.01 7.78 -30.43
CA LEU A 224 -5.26 6.52 -30.47
C LEU A 224 -5.78 5.61 -31.58
N ASP A 225 -4.86 4.92 -32.24
CA ASP A 225 -5.14 3.83 -33.15
C ASP A 225 -5.04 2.49 -32.42
N GLY A 226 -6.09 2.09 -31.70
CA GLY A 226 -6.15 0.78 -31.03
C GLY A 226 -6.43 0.85 -29.53
N PRO A 227 -6.40 -0.31 -28.85
CA PRO A 227 -6.74 -0.42 -27.44
C PRO A 227 -5.68 0.22 -26.54
N ALA A 228 -6.10 0.68 -25.36
CA ALA A 228 -5.22 1.36 -24.40
C ALA A 228 -5.38 0.79 -22.99
N ILE A 229 -4.48 1.20 -22.08
CA ILE A 229 -4.64 1.05 -20.65
C ILE A 229 -4.87 2.43 -20.05
N VAL A 230 -5.93 2.59 -19.27
CA VAL A 230 -6.20 3.77 -18.45
C VAL A 230 -5.91 3.41 -17.01
N VAL A 231 -5.06 4.20 -16.35
CA VAL A 231 -4.77 4.09 -14.93
C VAL A 231 -5.44 5.26 -14.21
N ALA A 232 -6.49 4.97 -13.47
CA ALA A 232 -7.19 5.94 -12.65
C ALA A 232 -6.77 5.82 -11.17
N ASN A 233 -6.99 6.90 -10.42
CA ASN A 233 -6.62 6.99 -9.01
C ASN A 233 -7.86 7.09 -8.13
N ALA A 234 -7.95 6.22 -7.13
CA ALA A 234 -8.82 6.41 -5.98
C ALA A 234 -7.95 6.82 -4.79
N GLY A 235 -7.69 8.11 -4.71
CA GLY A 235 -6.80 8.74 -3.74
C GLY A 235 -5.37 8.96 -4.25
N THR A 236 -5.11 10.14 -4.82
CA THR A 236 -3.77 10.56 -5.25
C THR A 236 -2.82 10.75 -4.07
N VAL A 237 -1.52 10.66 -4.33
CA VAL A 237 -0.51 10.60 -3.25
C VAL A 237 -0.41 11.87 -2.42
N ASN A 238 -0.61 13.06 -3.01
CA ASN A 238 -0.40 14.34 -2.33
C ASN A 238 -1.64 14.87 -1.64
N THR A 239 -2.78 14.85 -2.33
CA THR A 239 -3.99 15.55 -1.86
C THR A 239 -5.18 14.61 -1.63
N VAL A 240 -4.99 13.31 -1.88
CA VAL A 240 -6.04 12.28 -1.85
C VAL A 240 -7.23 12.70 -2.70
N ASP A 241 -6.94 13.20 -3.90
CA ASP A 241 -7.99 13.47 -4.88
C ASP A 241 -8.43 12.20 -5.58
N PHE A 242 -9.62 12.19 -6.12
CA PHE A 242 -10.24 11.01 -6.74
C PHE A 242 -10.63 11.34 -8.18
N ASP A 243 -10.28 10.43 -9.09
CA ASP A 243 -10.84 10.45 -10.44
C ASP A 243 -12.32 10.08 -10.40
N ASP A 244 -13.13 10.66 -11.27
CA ASP A 244 -14.54 10.25 -11.45
C ASP A 244 -14.56 8.88 -12.18
N LEU A 245 -14.48 7.80 -11.38
CA LEU A 245 -14.36 6.44 -11.90
C LEU A 245 -15.59 6.04 -12.73
N ARG A 246 -16.77 6.54 -12.39
CA ARG A 246 -18.00 6.28 -13.15
C ARG A 246 -17.95 6.94 -14.52
N ALA A 247 -17.55 8.20 -14.57
CA ALA A 247 -17.40 8.92 -15.84
C ALA A 247 -16.27 8.33 -16.70
N VAL A 248 -15.14 7.96 -16.08
CA VAL A 248 -14.05 7.27 -16.79
C VAL A 248 -14.54 5.93 -17.36
N ALA A 249 -15.25 5.12 -16.56
CA ALA A 249 -15.79 3.83 -17.03
C ALA A 249 -16.79 3.99 -18.18
N ALA A 250 -17.60 5.06 -18.18
CA ALA A 250 -18.56 5.34 -19.25
C ALA A 250 -17.89 5.62 -20.61
N LEU A 251 -16.62 6.04 -20.64
CA LEU A 251 -15.89 6.22 -21.91
C LEU A 251 -15.71 4.92 -22.68
N ARG A 252 -15.89 3.74 -22.05
CA ARG A 252 -15.87 2.44 -22.73
C ARG A 252 -16.97 2.24 -23.76
N GLU A 253 -18.03 3.03 -23.72
CA GLU A 253 -19.07 3.02 -24.76
C GLU A 253 -18.50 3.46 -26.13
N ARG A 254 -17.37 4.19 -26.12
CA ARG A 254 -16.74 4.76 -27.31
C ARG A 254 -15.33 4.29 -27.58
N HIS A 255 -14.61 3.85 -26.53
CA HIS A 255 -13.19 3.51 -26.59
C HIS A 255 -12.92 2.15 -25.99
N ASP A 256 -12.00 1.41 -26.58
CA ASP A 256 -11.56 0.10 -26.09
C ASP A 256 -10.33 0.27 -25.20
N PHE A 257 -10.51 0.16 -23.89
CA PHE A 257 -9.42 0.26 -22.94
C PHE A 257 -9.62 -0.61 -21.69
N TRP A 258 -8.53 -1.03 -21.10
CA TRP A 258 -8.48 -1.62 -19.78
C TRP A 258 -8.46 -0.52 -18.71
N LEU A 259 -9.35 -0.60 -17.72
CA LEU A 259 -9.35 0.31 -16.58
C LEU A 259 -8.68 -0.35 -15.37
N HIS A 260 -7.47 0.14 -15.03
CA HIS A 260 -6.80 -0.18 -13.79
C HIS A 260 -6.99 0.95 -12.80
N VAL A 261 -7.40 0.65 -11.55
CA VAL A 261 -7.56 1.66 -10.50
C VAL A 261 -6.54 1.43 -9.39
N ASP A 262 -5.65 2.39 -9.20
CA ASP A 262 -4.80 2.46 -8.00
C ASP A 262 -5.63 3.06 -6.85
N ALA A 263 -6.14 2.17 -6.00
CA ALA A 263 -6.93 2.49 -4.81
C ALA A 263 -6.14 2.17 -3.53
N ALA A 264 -4.80 2.27 -3.58
CA ALA A 264 -3.87 1.76 -2.57
C ALA A 264 -4.25 2.13 -1.13
N PHE A 265 -4.76 3.34 -0.89
CA PHE A 265 -5.32 3.72 0.42
C PHE A 265 -6.66 4.45 0.30
N GLY A 266 -6.93 5.15 -0.79
CA GLY A 266 -8.21 5.83 -0.97
C GLY A 266 -9.39 4.87 -1.17
N GLY A 267 -9.15 3.62 -1.55
CA GLY A 267 -10.17 2.56 -1.56
C GLY A 267 -10.89 2.38 -0.22
N PHE A 268 -10.23 2.71 0.89
CA PHE A 268 -10.83 2.66 2.23
C PHE A 268 -11.95 3.69 2.46
N ALA A 269 -12.12 4.67 1.57
CA ALA A 269 -13.29 5.56 1.58
C ALA A 269 -14.61 4.78 1.45
N ALA A 270 -14.61 3.61 0.81
CA ALA A 270 -15.77 2.71 0.71
C ALA A 270 -16.34 2.26 2.06
N LEU A 271 -15.55 2.33 3.14
CA LEU A 271 -15.99 1.88 4.47
C LEU A 271 -16.91 2.87 5.15
N SER A 272 -16.82 4.15 4.82
CA SER A 272 -17.60 5.21 5.46
C SER A 272 -18.72 5.71 4.54
N PRO A 273 -19.98 5.73 5.01
CA PRO A 273 -21.08 6.33 4.26
C PRO A 273 -20.82 7.79 3.85
N SER A 274 -20.02 8.52 4.63
CA SER A 274 -19.67 9.92 4.34
C SER A 274 -18.70 10.08 3.19
N TYR A 275 -17.94 9.04 2.85
CA TYR A 275 -16.87 9.09 1.85
C TYR A 275 -17.03 8.07 0.72
N ALA A 276 -17.96 7.12 0.83
CA ALA A 276 -18.14 6.04 -0.15
C ALA A 276 -18.40 6.55 -1.58
N ALA A 277 -19.05 7.70 -1.72
CA ALA A 277 -19.26 8.33 -3.03
C ALA A 277 -17.96 8.70 -3.77
N LEU A 278 -16.83 8.84 -3.06
CA LEU A 278 -15.52 9.14 -3.66
C LEU A 278 -14.97 7.98 -4.50
N VAL A 279 -15.45 6.76 -4.24
CA VAL A 279 -15.05 5.54 -4.96
C VAL A 279 -16.19 4.94 -5.79
N ASP A 280 -17.23 5.73 -6.07
CA ASP A 280 -18.34 5.30 -6.90
C ASP A 280 -17.84 4.94 -8.31
N GLY A 281 -18.19 3.73 -8.79
CA GLY A 281 -17.69 3.18 -10.05
C GLY A 281 -16.41 2.34 -9.92
N LEU A 282 -15.88 2.13 -8.71
CA LEU A 282 -14.69 1.27 -8.49
C LEU A 282 -14.95 -0.17 -8.98
N ASP A 283 -16.17 -0.66 -8.84
CA ASP A 283 -16.62 -1.99 -9.28
C ASP A 283 -16.63 -2.14 -10.83
N ALA A 284 -16.56 -1.04 -11.57
CA ALA A 284 -16.43 -1.07 -13.02
C ALA A 284 -14.98 -1.29 -13.51
N ALA A 285 -13.99 -1.19 -12.64
CA ALA A 285 -12.58 -1.41 -12.97
C ALA A 285 -12.31 -2.86 -13.40
N ASP A 286 -11.38 -3.08 -14.34
CA ASP A 286 -10.91 -4.42 -14.71
C ASP A 286 -9.89 -4.97 -13.72
N SER A 287 -9.13 -4.07 -13.10
CA SER A 287 -8.22 -4.40 -11.99
C SER A 287 -8.12 -3.28 -10.97
N VAL A 288 -7.97 -3.65 -9.69
CA VAL A 288 -7.91 -2.73 -8.56
C VAL A 288 -6.75 -3.12 -7.65
N CYS A 289 -5.99 -2.11 -7.21
CA CYS A 289 -4.92 -2.23 -6.22
C CYS A 289 -5.38 -1.67 -4.88
N VAL A 290 -5.24 -2.44 -3.78
CA VAL A 290 -5.46 -1.94 -2.41
C VAL A 290 -4.31 -2.40 -1.50
N ASP A 291 -3.75 -1.47 -0.72
CA ASP A 291 -2.60 -1.70 0.13
C ASP A 291 -3.01 -1.87 1.60
N LEU A 292 -2.97 -3.10 2.10
CA LEU A 292 -3.54 -3.43 3.40
C LEU A 292 -2.65 -2.97 4.57
N HIS A 293 -1.31 -2.96 4.39
CA HIS A 293 -0.39 -2.44 5.41
C HIS A 293 -0.45 -0.91 5.55
N LYS A 294 -1.24 -0.22 4.72
CA LYS A 294 -1.59 1.18 4.92
C LYS A 294 -2.74 1.32 5.91
N TRP A 295 -3.97 1.24 5.47
CA TRP A 295 -5.12 1.63 6.28
C TRP A 295 -5.97 0.47 6.84
N LEU A 296 -5.69 -0.80 6.45
CA LEU A 296 -6.22 -1.96 7.18
C LEU A 296 -5.43 -2.21 8.48
N ASN A 297 -4.31 -1.52 8.66
CA ASN A 297 -3.45 -1.61 9.84
C ASN A 297 -2.97 -3.05 10.13
N VAL A 298 -2.49 -3.72 9.09
CA VAL A 298 -1.80 -5.01 9.18
C VAL A 298 -0.29 -4.81 9.03
N PRO A 299 0.55 -5.70 9.58
CA PRO A 299 2.00 -5.60 9.43
C PRO A 299 2.47 -5.65 7.98
N TYR A 300 3.61 -5.04 7.69
CA TYR A 300 4.34 -5.27 6.44
C TYR A 300 4.73 -6.76 6.33
N ASP A 301 4.53 -7.39 5.14
CA ASP A 301 4.03 -6.77 3.93
C ASP A 301 2.67 -7.36 3.56
N ALA A 302 1.72 -6.55 3.11
CA ALA A 302 0.41 -7.03 2.67
C ALA A 302 -0.32 -6.00 1.78
N ALA A 303 -0.74 -6.44 0.61
CA ALA A 303 -1.69 -5.78 -0.28
C ALA A 303 -2.57 -6.82 -0.95
N VAL A 304 -3.66 -6.41 -1.55
CA VAL A 304 -4.50 -7.26 -2.38
C VAL A 304 -4.63 -6.66 -3.78
N GLN A 305 -4.56 -7.53 -4.77
CA GLN A 305 -4.86 -7.22 -6.16
C GLN A 305 -6.17 -7.88 -6.54
N PHE A 306 -7.08 -7.15 -7.18
CA PHE A 306 -8.31 -7.67 -7.72
C PHE A 306 -8.34 -7.55 -9.25
N THR A 307 -8.96 -8.52 -9.93
CA THR A 307 -9.24 -8.44 -11.36
C THR A 307 -10.55 -9.13 -11.73
N ARG A 308 -11.20 -8.64 -12.78
CA ARG A 308 -12.37 -9.29 -13.40
C ARG A 308 -11.98 -10.37 -14.42
N ARG A 309 -10.69 -10.45 -14.80
CA ARG A 309 -10.15 -11.35 -15.82
C ARG A 309 -9.14 -12.33 -15.20
N ARG A 310 -9.66 -13.20 -14.31
CA ARG A 310 -8.86 -14.29 -13.72
C ARG A 310 -8.23 -15.20 -14.79
N ASP A 311 -8.91 -15.41 -15.89
CA ASP A 311 -8.42 -16.18 -17.03
C ASP A 311 -7.11 -15.61 -17.59
N LEU A 312 -7.05 -14.31 -17.82
CA LEU A 312 -5.84 -13.62 -18.25
C LEU A 312 -4.76 -13.59 -17.16
N GLN A 313 -5.16 -13.48 -15.89
CA GLN A 313 -4.22 -13.56 -14.78
C GLN A 313 -3.52 -14.93 -14.76
N VAL A 314 -4.28 -16.02 -14.93
CA VAL A 314 -3.71 -17.37 -15.07
C VAL A 314 -2.83 -17.46 -16.32
N ALA A 315 -3.24 -16.90 -17.46
CA ALA A 315 -2.41 -16.92 -18.66
C ALA A 315 -1.03 -16.28 -18.44
N VAL A 316 -0.97 -15.21 -17.64
CA VAL A 316 0.30 -14.53 -17.30
C VAL A 316 1.15 -15.33 -16.31
N PHE A 317 0.55 -15.85 -15.24
CA PHE A 317 1.28 -16.36 -14.06
C PHE A 317 1.25 -17.87 -13.90
N HIS A 318 0.54 -18.62 -14.77
CA HIS A 318 0.47 -20.06 -14.58
C HIS A 318 1.87 -20.70 -14.59
N ASN A 319 2.10 -21.56 -13.61
CA ASN A 319 3.30 -22.37 -13.53
C ASN A 319 3.02 -23.75 -14.17
N ALA A 320 3.55 -23.97 -15.37
CA ALA A 320 3.45 -25.25 -16.06
C ALA A 320 4.54 -26.19 -15.55
N SER A 321 4.22 -26.96 -14.51
CA SER A 321 5.10 -28.01 -14.00
C SER A 321 4.40 -29.36 -14.12
N PRO A 322 5.11 -30.45 -14.47
CA PRO A 322 4.50 -31.79 -14.59
C PRO A 322 3.76 -32.25 -13.35
N TYR A 323 4.10 -31.73 -12.15
CA TYR A 323 3.47 -32.11 -10.89
C TYR A 323 2.41 -31.11 -10.40
N LEU A 324 2.22 -29.96 -11.07
CA LEU A 324 1.19 -28.97 -10.72
C LEU A 324 -0.08 -29.11 -11.57
N GLY A 325 0.03 -29.70 -12.77
CA GLY A 325 -1.07 -29.82 -13.72
C GLY A 325 -1.54 -28.45 -14.27
N LEU A 326 -2.54 -28.47 -15.14
CA LEU A 326 -3.29 -27.27 -15.50
C LEU A 326 -4.43 -27.08 -14.50
N PRO A 327 -4.75 -25.86 -14.06
CA PRO A 327 -5.82 -25.60 -13.12
C PRO A 327 -7.16 -26.10 -13.68
N ALA A 328 -7.72 -27.13 -13.06
CA ALA A 328 -9.09 -27.57 -13.34
C ALA A 328 -9.98 -27.01 -12.21
N GLY A 329 -10.81 -26.03 -12.53
CA GLY A 329 -11.65 -25.34 -11.55
C GLY A 329 -11.02 -24.05 -11.01
N GLU A 330 -11.13 -23.79 -9.70
CA GLU A 330 -10.56 -22.59 -9.10
C GLU A 330 -9.03 -22.71 -8.97
N PRO A 331 -8.24 -21.84 -9.64
CA PRO A 331 -6.79 -21.97 -9.66
C PRO A 331 -6.18 -21.70 -8.28
N ASP A 332 -5.12 -22.42 -7.95
CA ASP A 332 -4.29 -22.09 -6.79
C ASP A 332 -3.54 -20.78 -7.00
N PHE A 333 -3.20 -20.09 -5.91
CA PHE A 333 -2.57 -18.78 -5.94
C PHE A 333 -1.19 -18.76 -6.62
N VAL A 334 -0.51 -19.91 -6.72
CA VAL A 334 0.73 -20.06 -7.51
C VAL A 334 0.55 -19.68 -8.99
N HIS A 335 -0.69 -19.71 -9.49
CA HIS A 335 -1.03 -19.34 -10.86
C HIS A 335 -1.57 -17.90 -10.99
N LEU A 336 -1.60 -17.13 -9.90
CA LEU A 336 -2.20 -15.77 -9.85
C LEU A 336 -1.20 -14.67 -9.52
N THR A 337 -0.01 -15.02 -9.01
CA THR A 337 1.03 -14.07 -8.61
C THR A 337 2.41 -14.54 -9.08
N PRO A 338 3.44 -13.65 -9.09
CA PRO A 338 4.78 -14.04 -9.53
C PRO A 338 5.46 -15.09 -8.64
N GLU A 339 5.03 -15.24 -7.38
CA GLU A 339 5.68 -16.14 -6.43
C GLU A 339 5.17 -17.59 -6.55
N ASN A 340 6.10 -18.56 -6.58
CA ASN A 340 5.77 -19.97 -6.43
C ASN A 340 5.58 -20.38 -4.96
N SER A 341 6.36 -19.79 -4.07
CA SER A 341 6.24 -19.99 -2.63
C SER A 341 6.13 -18.64 -1.96
N ARG A 342 5.17 -18.48 -1.07
CA ARG A 342 4.92 -17.21 -0.41
C ARG A 342 4.35 -17.38 1.00
N ARG A 343 4.63 -16.40 1.82
CA ARG A 343 4.05 -16.27 3.16
C ARG A 343 2.52 -16.17 3.08
N LEU A 344 1.82 -16.74 4.05
CA LEU A 344 0.36 -16.61 4.20
C LEU A 344 0.00 -15.20 4.72
N ARG A 345 0.08 -14.19 3.83
CA ARG A 345 -0.22 -12.78 4.14
C ARG A 345 -1.67 -12.52 4.51
N ALA A 346 -2.56 -13.46 4.17
CA ALA A 346 -3.97 -13.35 4.50
C ALA A 346 -4.25 -13.48 6.00
N LEU A 347 -3.43 -14.21 6.76
CA LEU A 347 -3.72 -14.51 8.16
C LEU A 347 -3.78 -13.25 9.05
N PRO A 348 -2.85 -12.31 9.02
CA PRO A 348 -2.97 -11.03 9.73
C PRO A 348 -4.21 -10.23 9.36
N ALA A 349 -4.57 -10.21 8.07
CA ALA A 349 -5.77 -9.52 7.58
C ALA A 349 -7.05 -10.20 8.05
N TRP A 350 -7.10 -11.53 8.01
CA TRP A 350 -8.22 -12.32 8.54
C TRP A 350 -8.44 -12.01 10.01
N PHE A 351 -7.38 -12.01 10.84
CA PHE A 351 -7.45 -11.68 12.26
C PHE A 351 -8.00 -10.27 12.50
N SER A 352 -7.53 -9.28 11.72
CA SER A 352 -7.98 -7.89 11.86
C SER A 352 -9.45 -7.74 11.50
N LEU A 353 -9.87 -8.34 10.37
CA LEU A 353 -11.25 -8.29 9.90
C LEU A 353 -12.20 -9.05 10.85
N MET A 354 -11.80 -10.23 11.32
CA MET A 354 -12.59 -11.01 12.26
C MET A 354 -12.75 -10.31 13.62
N ALA A 355 -11.69 -9.66 14.10
CA ALA A 355 -11.69 -9.02 15.41
C ALA A 355 -12.48 -7.70 15.45
N TYR A 356 -12.39 -6.89 14.40
CA TYR A 356 -12.91 -5.52 14.40
C TYR A 356 -14.07 -5.30 13.42
N GLY A 357 -14.26 -6.19 12.46
CA GLY A 357 -15.32 -6.13 11.48
C GLY A 357 -15.30 -4.84 10.65
N ARG A 358 -16.35 -4.63 9.86
CA ARG A 358 -16.53 -3.41 9.06
C ARG A 358 -16.60 -2.15 9.95
N ASP A 359 -17.29 -2.23 11.09
CA ASP A 359 -17.53 -1.07 11.93
C ASP A 359 -16.27 -0.56 12.64
N GLY A 360 -15.39 -1.46 13.10
CA GLY A 360 -14.12 -1.06 13.69
C GLY A 360 -13.17 -0.42 12.67
N HIS A 361 -13.11 -0.97 11.46
CA HIS A 361 -12.31 -0.35 10.39
C HIS A 361 -12.92 0.96 9.89
N ARG A 362 -14.24 1.09 9.83
CA ARG A 362 -14.92 2.36 9.55
C ARG A 362 -14.55 3.44 10.57
N GLU A 363 -14.59 3.12 11.86
CA GLU A 363 -14.22 4.06 12.93
C GLU A 363 -12.78 4.58 12.74
N ILE A 364 -11.81 3.68 12.44
CA ILE A 364 -10.42 4.07 12.18
C ILE A 364 -10.36 5.06 11.01
N VAL A 365 -11.05 4.78 9.90
CA VAL A 365 -11.07 5.66 8.72
C VAL A 365 -11.66 7.02 9.08
N GLU A 366 -12.84 7.06 9.68
CA GLU A 366 -13.54 8.31 10.01
C GLU A 366 -12.75 9.16 11.00
N ARG A 367 -12.16 8.55 12.02
CA ARG A 367 -11.31 9.21 13.01
C ARG A 367 -10.04 9.78 12.35
N ASN A 368 -9.35 9.01 11.52
CA ASN A 368 -8.16 9.51 10.82
C ASN A 368 -8.48 10.70 9.90
N VAL A 369 -9.64 10.69 9.24
CA VAL A 369 -10.07 11.84 8.42
C VAL A 369 -10.38 13.07 9.29
N ALA A 370 -11.02 12.89 10.43
CA ALA A 370 -11.28 13.98 11.37
C ALA A 370 -9.96 14.60 11.87
N LEU A 371 -9.00 13.76 12.26
CA LEU A 371 -7.68 14.22 12.72
C LEU A 371 -6.88 14.93 11.61
N ALA A 372 -6.98 14.47 10.36
CA ALA A 372 -6.36 15.16 9.23
C ALA A 372 -6.96 16.56 9.02
N ARG A 373 -8.28 16.69 9.12
CA ARG A 373 -8.95 18.00 9.02
C ARG A 373 -8.53 18.92 10.15
N GLU A 374 -8.48 18.43 11.38
CA GLU A 374 -8.00 19.17 12.54
C GLU A 374 -6.57 19.68 12.34
N LEU A 375 -5.63 18.85 11.86
CA LEU A 375 -4.29 19.31 11.53
C LEU A 375 -4.32 20.35 10.42
N GLY A 376 -5.16 20.20 9.39
CA GLY A 376 -5.32 21.18 8.31
C GLY A 376 -5.79 22.54 8.80
N GLU A 377 -6.73 22.58 9.74
CA GLU A 377 -7.21 23.81 10.40
C GLU A 377 -6.07 24.48 11.20
N ARG A 378 -5.30 23.69 11.95
CA ARG A 378 -4.15 24.20 12.72
C ARG A 378 -3.03 24.72 11.82
N VAL A 379 -2.73 24.04 10.71
CA VAL A 379 -1.77 24.56 9.71
C VAL A 379 -2.24 25.90 9.16
N THR A 380 -3.53 26.05 8.85
CA THR A 380 -4.10 27.30 8.34
C THR A 380 -4.04 28.43 9.38
N ALA A 381 -4.17 28.11 10.66
CA ALA A 381 -4.08 29.06 11.77
C ALA A 381 -2.65 29.37 12.22
N THR A 382 -1.64 28.68 11.69
CA THR A 382 -0.22 28.89 12.05
C THR A 382 0.42 29.90 11.10
N ASP A 383 0.88 31.03 11.63
CA ASP A 383 1.63 32.02 10.85
C ASP A 383 2.87 31.35 10.23
N GLY A 384 3.13 31.67 8.96
CA GLY A 384 4.26 31.10 8.20
C GLY A 384 3.94 29.78 7.49
N LEU A 385 2.74 29.20 7.64
CA LEU A 385 2.28 28.02 6.91
C LEU A 385 1.06 28.30 6.04
N ARG A 386 0.88 27.48 5.01
CA ARG A 386 -0.35 27.42 4.21
C ARG A 386 -0.61 26.02 3.69
N LEU A 387 -1.86 25.66 3.49
CA LEU A 387 -2.23 24.44 2.77
C LEU A 387 -1.90 24.58 1.28
N LEU A 388 -1.45 23.52 0.65
CA LEU A 388 -1.29 23.42 -0.81
C LEU A 388 -2.59 22.99 -1.48
N ALA A 389 -3.43 22.21 -0.79
CA ALA A 389 -4.75 21.82 -1.26
C ALA A 389 -5.70 21.60 -0.07
N PRO A 390 -7.03 21.60 -0.28
CA PRO A 390 -7.99 21.24 0.75
C PRO A 390 -7.75 19.81 1.27
N VAL A 391 -8.00 19.57 2.55
CA VAL A 391 -7.95 18.23 3.16
C VAL A 391 -9.18 17.43 2.73
N ARG A 392 -9.01 16.58 1.72
CA ARG A 392 -10.12 15.79 1.12
C ARG A 392 -10.43 14.52 1.91
N LEU A 393 -9.40 13.83 2.39
CA LEU A 393 -9.55 12.60 3.17
C LEU A 393 -8.51 12.62 4.32
N ASN A 394 -7.51 11.78 4.31
CA ASN A 394 -6.60 11.53 5.42
C ASN A 394 -5.19 12.11 5.25
N VAL A 395 -4.96 12.98 4.27
CA VAL A 395 -3.66 13.61 4.04
C VAL A 395 -3.78 15.13 4.10
N VAL A 396 -2.85 15.76 4.82
CA VAL A 396 -2.63 17.19 4.85
C VAL A 396 -1.39 17.50 4.02
N CYS A 397 -1.57 18.26 2.95
CA CYS A 397 -0.48 18.75 2.10
C CYS A 397 -0.30 20.26 2.32
N PHE A 398 0.87 20.67 2.82
CA PHE A 398 1.10 22.06 3.25
C PHE A 398 2.54 22.50 2.96
N THR A 399 2.78 23.81 3.05
CA THR A 399 4.10 24.38 2.81
C THR A 399 4.31 25.66 3.62
N LEU A 400 5.50 26.26 3.51
CA LEU A 400 5.78 27.60 4.00
C LEU A 400 4.92 28.62 3.25
N ALA A 401 4.40 29.62 3.96
CA ALA A 401 3.57 30.67 3.37
C ALA A 401 4.37 31.51 2.38
N ASP A 402 5.60 31.86 2.76
CA ASP A 402 6.50 32.71 1.98
C ASP A 402 7.68 31.92 1.44
N ASP A 403 7.96 32.05 0.14
CA ASP A 403 9.12 31.52 -0.56
C ASP A 403 9.43 30.03 -0.24
N PRO A 404 8.55 29.09 -0.60
CA PRO A 404 8.70 27.66 -0.32
C PRO A 404 9.70 27.01 -1.27
N THR A 405 11.00 27.28 -1.09
CA THR A 405 12.05 26.57 -1.84
C THR A 405 12.23 25.15 -1.31
N GLN A 406 12.73 24.23 -2.16
CA GLN A 406 13.00 22.85 -1.76
C GLN A 406 13.91 22.78 -0.53
N GLU A 407 14.97 23.61 -0.49
CA GLU A 407 15.92 23.66 0.62
C GLU A 407 15.25 24.03 1.95
N ARG A 408 14.38 25.06 1.94
CA ARG A 408 13.65 25.51 3.14
C ARG A 408 12.64 24.48 3.61
N VAL A 409 11.91 23.85 2.69
CA VAL A 409 10.95 22.77 3.01
C VAL A 409 11.66 21.54 3.57
N ASP A 410 12.78 21.14 2.98
CA ASP A 410 13.60 20.04 3.50
C ASP A 410 14.21 20.37 4.87
N ALA A 411 14.59 21.63 5.11
CA ALA A 411 15.06 22.09 6.42
C ALA A 411 13.94 21.98 7.46
N LEU A 412 12.73 22.44 7.12
CA LEU A 412 11.55 22.30 7.99
C LEU A 412 11.25 20.82 8.31
N ALA A 413 11.27 19.93 7.29
CA ALA A 413 11.05 18.51 7.51
C ALA A 413 12.08 17.92 8.49
N ARG A 414 13.37 18.27 8.33
CA ARG A 414 14.44 17.83 9.25
C ARG A 414 14.26 18.38 10.65
N ALA A 415 13.87 19.67 10.77
CA ALA A 415 13.64 20.30 12.08
C ALA A 415 12.46 19.64 12.82
N VAL A 416 11.34 19.35 12.13
CA VAL A 416 10.22 18.60 12.69
C VAL A 416 10.67 17.21 13.15
N ALA A 417 11.39 16.47 12.31
CA ALA A 417 11.90 15.15 12.65
C ALA A 417 12.87 15.19 13.87
N ALA A 418 13.70 16.24 13.96
CA ALA A 418 14.65 16.42 15.06
C ALA A 418 13.97 16.65 16.41
N THR A 419 12.71 17.08 16.45
CA THR A 419 11.94 17.14 17.71
C THR A 419 11.69 15.76 18.32
N GLY A 420 11.75 14.69 17.52
CA GLY A 420 11.35 13.34 17.91
C GLY A 420 9.83 13.14 18.00
N GLU A 421 9.03 14.21 17.83
CA GLU A 421 7.58 14.20 18.04
C GLU A 421 6.79 13.82 16.80
N ALA A 422 7.24 14.20 15.60
CA ALA A 422 6.53 13.94 14.36
C ALA A 422 7.48 13.63 13.21
N PHE A 423 7.00 12.85 12.25
CA PHE A 423 7.64 12.65 10.97
C PHE A 423 6.66 12.92 9.84
N VAL A 424 7.05 13.82 8.93
CA VAL A 424 6.30 14.20 7.74
C VAL A 424 7.16 14.02 6.50
N THR A 425 6.56 13.77 5.34
CA THR A 425 7.31 13.49 4.10
C THR A 425 7.39 14.74 3.22
N PRO A 426 8.59 15.18 2.78
CA PRO A 426 8.71 16.15 1.72
C PRO A 426 8.02 15.69 0.43
N THR A 427 7.45 16.65 -0.30
CA THR A 427 6.79 16.41 -1.58
C THR A 427 6.88 17.63 -2.48
N VAL A 428 6.43 17.47 -3.73
CA VAL A 428 6.19 18.58 -4.65
C VAL A 428 4.75 18.45 -5.16
N TYR A 429 3.97 19.50 -5.03
CA TYR A 429 2.61 19.57 -5.54
C TYR A 429 2.46 20.78 -6.45
N ASP A 430 2.06 20.53 -7.70
CA ASP A 430 1.93 21.56 -8.74
C ASP A 430 3.17 22.49 -8.82
N GLY A 431 4.35 21.88 -8.87
CA GLY A 431 5.63 22.59 -8.91
C GLY A 431 6.06 23.25 -7.61
N THR A 432 5.23 23.25 -6.56
CA THR A 432 5.53 23.86 -5.27
C THR A 432 6.05 22.83 -4.29
N PRO A 433 7.27 22.98 -3.72
CA PRO A 433 7.76 22.15 -2.63
C PRO A 433 6.87 22.24 -1.40
N GLY A 434 6.63 21.13 -0.74
CA GLY A 434 5.78 21.06 0.44
C GLY A 434 6.03 19.84 1.30
N LEU A 435 5.23 19.70 2.33
CA LEU A 435 5.21 18.59 3.27
C LEU A 435 3.88 17.89 3.23
N ARG A 436 3.91 16.61 3.49
CA ARG A 436 2.73 15.75 3.52
C ARG A 436 2.67 14.97 4.82
N ALA A 437 1.54 15.07 5.50
CA ALA A 437 1.21 14.33 6.71
C ALA A 437 0.02 13.40 6.42
N ALA A 438 0.22 12.08 6.51
CA ALA A 438 -0.80 11.07 6.22
C ALA A 438 -1.28 10.37 7.50
N PHE A 439 -2.57 10.47 7.77
CA PHE A 439 -3.24 9.83 8.91
C PHE A 439 -3.81 8.48 8.47
N SER A 440 -3.21 7.40 8.91
CA SER A 440 -3.68 6.04 8.61
C SER A 440 -3.47 5.07 9.78
N ASN A 441 -2.89 5.54 10.89
CA ASN A 441 -2.60 4.70 12.04
C ASN A 441 -3.80 4.63 12.99
N TRP A 442 -4.17 3.43 13.38
CA TRP A 442 -5.26 3.18 14.31
C TRP A 442 -5.03 3.76 15.72
N ARG A 443 -3.78 4.05 16.09
CA ARG A 443 -3.41 4.60 17.42
C ARG A 443 -3.56 6.11 17.49
N THR A 444 -3.53 6.82 16.35
CA THR A 444 -3.48 8.28 16.34
C THR A 444 -4.75 8.89 16.98
N SER A 445 -4.55 9.84 17.86
CA SER A 445 -5.56 10.54 18.65
C SER A 445 -5.44 12.06 18.51
N ALA A 446 -6.41 12.81 19.04
CA ALA A 446 -6.36 14.28 19.08
C ALA A 446 -5.13 14.80 19.87
N ALA A 447 -4.76 14.15 20.96
CA ALA A 447 -3.55 14.50 21.73
C ALA A 447 -2.25 14.35 20.89
N ASP A 448 -2.23 13.41 19.93
CA ASP A 448 -1.11 13.31 19.00
C ASP A 448 -1.10 14.47 18.00
N VAL A 449 -2.27 14.95 17.55
CA VAL A 449 -2.37 16.15 16.69
C VAL A 449 -1.86 17.39 17.41
N ASP A 450 -2.11 17.53 18.73
CA ASP A 450 -1.54 18.61 19.56
C ASP A 450 0.00 18.57 19.49
N ARG A 451 0.60 17.43 19.80
CA ARG A 451 2.07 17.24 19.77
C ARG A 451 2.67 17.47 18.38
N ILE A 452 2.01 16.99 17.32
CA ILE A 452 2.44 17.18 15.93
C ILE A 452 2.42 18.67 15.56
N SER A 453 1.33 19.38 15.87
CA SER A 453 1.17 20.80 15.58
C SER A 453 2.20 21.66 16.30
N GLU A 454 2.46 21.36 17.58
CA GLU A 454 3.49 22.03 18.36
C GLU A 454 4.90 21.76 17.81
N ALA A 455 5.17 20.53 17.37
CA ALA A 455 6.46 20.18 16.77
C ALA A 455 6.69 20.97 15.46
N VAL A 456 5.66 21.09 14.62
CA VAL A 456 5.73 21.86 13.37
C VAL A 456 5.91 23.36 13.69
N ALA A 457 5.16 23.91 14.63
CA ALA A 457 5.28 25.31 15.01
C ALA A 457 6.66 25.66 15.62
N ARG A 458 7.25 24.77 16.40
CA ARG A 458 8.61 24.95 16.96
C ARG A 458 9.71 24.83 15.91
N ALA A 459 9.44 24.22 14.77
CA ALA A 459 10.40 24.01 13.69
C ALA A 459 10.41 25.15 12.65
N LEU A 460 9.44 26.08 12.71
CA LEU A 460 9.39 27.30 11.87
C LEU A 460 10.41 28.33 12.31
#